data_8f5d6b9d0ca61d1292e64ea5c0b7c1fb
#
_entry.id   8f5d6b9d0ca61d1292e64ea5c0b7c1fb
#
_cell.length_a   1.000
_cell.length_b   1.000
_cell.length_c   1.000
_cell.angle_alpha   90.00
_cell.angle_beta   90.00
_cell.angle_gamma   90.00
#
_symmetry.space_group_name_H-M   'P 1'
#
loop_
_entity.id
_entity.type
_entity.pdbx_description
1 polymer ?
#
loop_
_entity_poly.entity_id
_entity_poly.type
_entity_poly.pdbx_seq_one_letter_code
_entity_poly.pdbx_strand_id
1 'polypeptide(L)'
;TLDHPEYQAAVTILNYRHVCRLDKWPNSIHESLNDWNMDVYGTMQGPNEFLYIGNLKEWNRINEMKEVKTPSLITVGMHDELPPSCALKMHNALPNSIIKVFKNSSHMPFYEEPDEYFKTLIDFIK
;
A
#
# COMPACT_ATOMS: atom_id res chain seq x y z
N THR A 1 24.21 8.33 -2.00
CA THR A 1 23.74 8.17 -0.60
C THR A 1 22.26 8.48 -0.51
N LEU A 2 21.58 7.98 0.52
CA LEU A 2 20.14 8.23 0.74
C LEU A 2 19.81 9.71 0.95
N ASP A 3 20.75 10.47 1.47
CA ASP A 3 20.63 11.92 1.71
C ASP A 3 20.94 12.78 0.47
N HIS A 4 21.28 12.15 -0.66
CA HIS A 4 21.57 12.92 -1.87
C HIS A 4 20.30 13.63 -2.37
N PRO A 5 20.35 14.94 -2.74
CA PRO A 5 19.18 15.70 -3.15
C PRO A 5 18.38 15.06 -4.30
N GLU A 6 19.06 14.49 -5.29
CA GLU A 6 18.40 13.80 -6.41
C GLU A 6 17.64 12.54 -5.96
N TYR A 7 18.21 11.79 -4.98
CA TYR A 7 17.52 10.65 -4.42
C TYR A 7 16.26 11.08 -3.67
N GLN A 8 16.35 12.10 -2.83
CA GLN A 8 15.21 12.64 -2.08
C GLN A 8 14.13 13.21 -3.03
N ALA A 9 14.54 13.88 -4.10
CA ALA A 9 13.62 14.36 -5.13
C ALA A 9 12.91 13.20 -5.85
N ALA A 10 13.63 12.13 -6.19
CA ALA A 10 13.05 10.93 -6.80
C ALA A 10 12.04 10.25 -5.87
N VAL A 11 12.37 10.08 -4.59
CA VAL A 11 11.45 9.53 -3.57
C VAL A 11 10.19 10.38 -3.47
N THR A 12 10.33 11.71 -3.42
CA THR A 12 9.19 12.63 -3.40
C THR A 12 8.28 12.44 -4.62
N ILE A 13 8.86 12.36 -5.82
CA ILE A 13 8.08 12.13 -7.05
C ILE A 13 7.35 10.78 -7.00
N LEU A 14 8.01 9.73 -6.53
CA LEU A 14 7.42 8.40 -6.41
C LEU A 14 6.26 8.41 -5.39
N ASN A 15 6.43 9.09 -4.26
CA ASN A 15 5.38 9.24 -3.25
C ASN A 15 4.12 9.89 -3.84
N TYR A 16 4.26 10.99 -4.60
CA TYR A 16 3.14 11.67 -5.24
C TYR A 16 2.53 10.91 -6.43
N ARG A 17 3.20 9.89 -6.94
CA ARG A 17 2.68 9.04 -8.02
C ARG A 17 2.05 7.75 -7.55
N HIS A 18 2.59 7.17 -6.47
CA HIS A 18 2.34 5.79 -6.10
C HIS A 18 1.87 5.59 -4.66
N VAL A 19 2.13 6.54 -3.75
CA VAL A 19 1.64 6.48 -2.36
C VAL A 19 0.35 7.28 -2.21
N CYS A 20 0.33 8.56 -2.57
CA CYS A 20 -0.90 9.36 -2.57
C CYS A 20 -0.83 10.42 -3.68
N ARG A 21 -1.79 10.38 -4.61
CA ARG A 21 -1.83 11.21 -5.82
C ARG A 21 -2.57 12.54 -5.66
N LEU A 22 -2.97 12.88 -4.44
CA LEU A 22 -3.55 14.19 -4.16
C LEU A 22 -2.51 15.29 -4.33
N ASP A 23 -2.87 16.41 -4.96
CA ASP A 23 -1.98 17.56 -5.14
C ASP A 23 -1.51 18.14 -3.80
N LYS A 24 -2.35 18.08 -2.79
CA LYS A 24 -2.04 18.47 -1.43
C LYS A 24 -2.45 17.35 -0.47
N TRP A 25 -1.46 16.81 0.22
CA TRP A 25 -1.71 15.78 1.21
C TRP A 25 -2.40 16.33 2.46
N PRO A 26 -3.40 15.64 3.01
CA PRO A 26 -3.99 15.96 4.32
C PRO A 26 -2.93 15.97 5.44
N ASN A 27 -3.12 16.83 6.44
CA ASN A 27 -2.21 16.89 7.60
C ASN A 27 -2.06 15.54 8.29
N SER A 28 -3.13 14.75 8.37
CA SER A 28 -3.11 13.40 8.95
C SER A 28 -2.11 12.44 8.29
N ILE A 29 -1.85 12.56 6.99
CA ILE A 29 -0.79 11.78 6.32
C ILE A 29 0.59 12.25 6.82
N HIS A 30 0.83 13.56 6.87
CA HIS A 30 2.10 14.10 7.36
C HIS A 30 2.36 13.73 8.82
N GLU A 31 1.34 13.83 9.67
CA GLU A 31 1.43 13.45 11.08
C GLU A 31 1.75 11.95 11.22
N SER A 32 1.07 11.08 10.48
CA SER A 32 1.32 9.64 10.48
C SER A 32 2.76 9.30 10.06
N LEU A 33 3.27 9.91 8.98
CA LEU A 33 4.63 9.66 8.51
C LEU A 33 5.69 10.18 9.50
N ASN A 34 5.43 11.28 10.19
CA ASN A 34 6.33 11.83 11.19
C ASN A 34 6.39 11.02 12.49
N ASP A 35 5.35 10.24 12.79
CA ASP A 35 5.23 9.44 14.01
C ASP A 35 5.65 7.97 13.82
N TRP A 36 6.26 7.64 12.70
CA TRP A 36 6.75 6.29 12.45
C TRP A 36 7.86 5.88 13.41
N ASN A 37 7.75 4.68 13.96
CA ASN A 37 8.85 4.07 14.70
C ASN A 37 9.92 3.58 13.71
N MET A 38 10.89 4.43 13.43
CA MET A 38 11.95 4.16 12.44
C MET A 38 12.89 3.04 12.86
N ASP A 39 13.02 2.71 14.14
CA ASP A 39 13.81 1.55 14.60
C ASP A 39 13.13 0.26 14.15
N VAL A 40 11.82 0.16 14.28
CA VAL A 40 11.04 -1.00 13.81
C VAL A 40 10.95 -1.01 12.29
N TYR A 41 10.48 0.08 11.70
CA TYR A 41 10.29 0.18 10.25
C TYR A 41 11.59 -0.05 9.48
N GLY A 42 12.67 0.63 9.85
CA GLY A 42 13.98 0.49 9.22
C GLY A 42 14.57 -0.92 9.32
N THR A 43 14.32 -1.61 10.45
CA THR A 43 14.74 -3.01 10.64
C THR A 43 13.93 -3.97 9.75
N MET A 44 12.64 -3.76 9.62
CA MET A 44 11.73 -4.67 8.90
C MET A 44 11.72 -4.41 7.40
N GLN A 45 11.51 -3.18 6.99
CA GLN A 45 11.38 -2.74 5.60
C GLN A 45 12.71 -2.23 5.04
N GLY A 46 13.21 -1.15 5.63
CA GLY A 46 14.34 -0.38 5.16
C GLY A 46 14.12 1.11 5.40
N PRO A 47 14.90 2.00 4.79
CA PRO A 47 14.86 3.44 5.07
C PRO A 47 13.64 4.15 4.47
N ASN A 48 12.94 3.54 3.52
CA ASN A 48 11.72 4.06 2.89
C ASN A 48 11.00 2.97 2.10
N GLU A 49 9.83 3.28 1.52
CA GLU A 49 8.99 2.35 0.76
C GLU A 49 9.67 1.74 -0.48
N PHE A 50 10.63 2.42 -1.08
CA PHE A 50 11.25 2.02 -2.34
C PHE A 50 12.58 1.30 -2.19
N LEU A 51 13.15 1.23 -0.97
CA LEU A 51 14.39 0.52 -0.69
C LEU A 51 14.16 -0.60 0.34
N TYR A 52 13.81 -1.75 -0.18
CA TYR A 52 13.41 -2.93 0.59
C TYR A 52 14.62 -3.80 0.92
N ILE A 53 15.30 -3.47 2.01
CA ILE A 53 16.56 -4.13 2.46
C ILE A 53 16.46 -4.72 3.88
N GLY A 54 15.33 -4.53 4.55
CA GLY A 54 15.10 -5.02 5.90
C GLY A 54 14.93 -6.54 5.97
N ASN A 55 14.63 -7.05 7.16
CA ASN A 55 14.53 -8.50 7.41
C ASN A 55 13.30 -9.15 6.76
N LEU A 56 12.34 -8.35 6.25
CA LEU A 56 11.18 -8.84 5.52
C LEU A 56 11.46 -9.09 4.02
N LYS A 57 12.63 -8.74 3.49
CA LYS A 57 12.93 -8.83 2.04
C LYS A 57 12.72 -10.23 1.44
N GLU A 58 12.92 -11.28 2.24
CA GLU A 58 12.71 -12.68 1.82
C GLU A 58 11.36 -13.25 2.31
N TRP A 59 10.55 -12.43 2.99
CA TRP A 59 9.27 -12.88 3.51
C TRP A 59 8.25 -13.11 2.39
N ASN A 60 7.70 -14.32 2.31
CA ASN A 60 6.70 -14.70 1.34
C ASN A 60 5.74 -15.73 1.95
N ARG A 61 4.46 -15.44 1.98
CA ARG A 61 3.39 -16.28 2.54
C ARG A 61 2.28 -16.57 1.53
N ILE A 62 2.54 -16.37 0.25
CA ILE A 62 1.52 -16.54 -0.78
C ILE A 62 0.96 -17.98 -0.81
N ASN A 63 1.80 -18.98 -0.54
CA ASN A 63 1.38 -20.39 -0.55
C ASN A 63 0.52 -20.77 0.64
N GLU A 64 0.68 -20.09 1.78
CA GLU A 64 -0.09 -20.31 3.00
C GLU A 64 -1.45 -19.58 2.97
N MET A 65 -1.63 -18.63 2.08
CA MET A 65 -2.90 -17.88 1.96
C MET A 65 -4.10 -18.77 1.66
N LYS A 66 -3.91 -19.94 1.05
CA LYS A 66 -4.95 -20.96 0.83
C LYS A 66 -5.59 -21.50 2.12
N GLU A 67 -4.88 -21.39 3.24
CA GLU A 67 -5.37 -21.82 4.55
C GLU A 67 -6.32 -20.79 5.19
N VAL A 68 -6.32 -19.55 4.71
CA VAL A 68 -7.20 -18.48 5.19
C VAL A 68 -8.61 -18.70 4.63
N LYS A 69 -9.57 -19.01 5.49
CA LYS A 69 -10.96 -19.27 5.12
C LYS A 69 -11.89 -18.09 5.38
N THR A 70 -11.40 -17.08 6.09
CA THR A 70 -12.16 -15.86 6.39
C THR A 70 -12.46 -15.09 5.10
N PRO A 71 -13.71 -14.63 4.91
CA PRO A 71 -13.99 -13.70 3.81
C PRO A 71 -13.05 -12.51 3.84
N SER A 72 -12.46 -12.19 2.70
CA SER A 72 -11.41 -11.17 2.62
C SER A 72 -11.69 -10.21 1.46
N LEU A 73 -11.58 -8.91 1.70
CA LEU A 73 -11.59 -7.88 0.67
C LEU A 73 -10.16 -7.40 0.44
N ILE A 74 -9.70 -7.51 -0.79
CA ILE A 74 -8.40 -6.98 -1.23
C ILE A 74 -8.66 -5.69 -2.00
N THR A 75 -8.12 -4.59 -1.51
CA THR A 75 -8.22 -3.28 -2.17
C THR A 75 -6.85 -2.88 -2.71
N VAL A 76 -6.83 -2.28 -3.89
CA VAL A 76 -5.61 -1.79 -4.53
C VAL A 76 -5.92 -0.62 -5.45
N GLY A 77 -5.06 0.39 -5.47
CA GLY A 77 -5.12 1.44 -6.48
C GLY A 77 -4.49 1.02 -7.81
N MET A 78 -4.99 1.56 -8.91
CA MET A 78 -4.41 1.30 -10.24
C MET A 78 -2.97 1.78 -10.36
N HIS A 79 -2.62 2.82 -9.60
CA HIS A 79 -1.32 3.48 -9.60
C HIS A 79 -0.50 3.20 -8.33
N ASP A 80 -0.90 2.19 -7.55
CA ASP A 80 -0.25 1.78 -6.32
C ASP A 80 1.24 1.41 -6.57
N GLU A 81 2.08 1.62 -5.59
CA GLU A 81 3.47 1.15 -5.59
C GLU A 81 3.55 -0.38 -5.64
N LEU A 82 2.56 -1.08 -5.06
CA LEU A 82 2.30 -2.49 -5.26
C LEU A 82 1.21 -2.65 -6.32
N PRO A 83 1.56 -2.92 -7.58
CA PRO A 83 0.61 -2.85 -8.69
C PRO A 83 -0.53 -3.88 -8.55
N PRO A 84 -1.68 -3.68 -9.25
CA PRO A 84 -2.83 -4.59 -9.21
C PRO A 84 -2.50 -6.06 -9.46
N SER A 85 -1.41 -6.34 -10.18
CA SER A 85 -0.92 -7.72 -10.39
C SER A 85 -0.50 -8.42 -9.08
N CYS A 86 0.00 -7.67 -8.08
CA CYS A 86 0.30 -8.21 -6.75
C CYS A 86 -0.99 -8.57 -6.01
N ALA A 87 -1.98 -7.68 -6.02
CA ALA A 87 -3.30 -7.92 -5.43
C ALA A 87 -4.02 -9.10 -6.11
N LEU A 88 -3.93 -9.22 -7.43
CA LEU A 88 -4.47 -10.36 -8.18
C LEU A 88 -3.81 -11.68 -7.79
N LYS A 89 -2.50 -11.67 -7.56
CA LYS A 89 -1.76 -12.85 -7.07
C LYS A 89 -2.26 -13.30 -5.69
N MET A 90 -2.51 -12.34 -4.79
CA MET A 90 -3.10 -12.62 -3.48
C MET A 90 -4.53 -13.16 -3.61
N HIS A 91 -5.36 -12.53 -4.45
CA HIS A 91 -6.74 -12.96 -4.71
C HIS A 91 -6.79 -14.41 -5.22
N ASN A 92 -5.92 -14.77 -6.16
CA ASN A 92 -5.86 -16.13 -6.69
C ASN A 92 -5.42 -17.18 -5.64
N ALA A 93 -4.71 -16.74 -4.60
CA ALA A 93 -4.28 -17.61 -3.50
C ALA A 93 -5.27 -17.70 -2.33
N LEU A 94 -6.17 -16.71 -2.18
CA LEU A 94 -7.17 -16.64 -1.11
C LEU A 94 -8.52 -17.21 -1.58
N PRO A 95 -9.01 -18.34 -1.01
CA PRO A 95 -10.22 -19.03 -1.50
C PRO A 95 -11.50 -18.18 -1.44
N ASN A 96 -11.64 -17.33 -0.39
CA ASN A 96 -12.83 -16.54 -0.11
C ASN A 96 -12.52 -15.04 -0.19
N SER A 97 -11.93 -14.59 -1.30
CA SER A 97 -11.59 -13.18 -1.45
C SER A 97 -12.35 -12.50 -2.57
N ILE A 98 -12.53 -11.20 -2.41
CA ILE A 98 -13.00 -10.27 -3.44
C ILE A 98 -11.87 -9.27 -3.67
N ILE A 99 -11.63 -8.91 -4.92
CA ILE A 99 -10.66 -7.87 -5.28
C ILE A 99 -11.37 -6.64 -5.81
N LYS A 100 -10.97 -5.47 -5.34
CA LYS A 100 -11.43 -4.17 -5.83
C LYS A 100 -10.24 -3.32 -6.24
N VAL A 101 -10.23 -2.90 -7.50
CA VAL A 101 -9.23 -1.98 -8.06
C VAL A 101 -9.83 -0.58 -8.15
N PHE A 102 -9.20 0.42 -7.52
CA PHE A 102 -9.58 1.83 -7.59
C PHE A 102 -8.83 2.50 -8.74
N LYS A 103 -9.55 2.94 -9.76
CA LYS A 103 -8.96 3.32 -11.05
C LYS A 103 -8.14 4.60 -11.02
N ASN A 104 -8.48 5.51 -10.13
CA ASN A 104 -7.82 6.82 -10.04
C ASN A 104 -6.88 6.92 -8.82
N SER A 105 -6.82 5.88 -7.99
CA SER A 105 -6.04 5.87 -6.76
C SER A 105 -4.69 5.20 -6.90
N SER A 106 -3.81 5.53 -5.96
CA SER A 106 -2.57 4.83 -5.65
C SER A 106 -2.73 4.03 -4.35
N HIS A 107 -1.81 4.17 -3.40
CA HIS A 107 -1.81 3.37 -2.16
C HIS A 107 -2.87 3.79 -1.14
N MET A 108 -3.46 4.99 -1.29
CA MET A 108 -4.40 5.56 -0.32
C MET A 108 -5.80 5.82 -0.91
N PRO A 109 -6.51 4.81 -1.44
CA PRO A 109 -7.83 5.01 -2.05
C PRO A 109 -8.87 5.59 -1.07
N PHE A 110 -8.70 5.40 0.22
CA PHE A 110 -9.54 6.00 1.27
C PHE A 110 -9.42 7.53 1.37
N TYR A 111 -8.35 8.12 0.81
CA TYR A 111 -8.20 9.57 0.62
C TYR A 111 -8.45 10.00 -0.83
N GLU A 112 -8.09 9.18 -1.81
CA GLU A 112 -8.08 9.53 -3.22
C GLU A 112 -9.45 9.32 -3.89
N GLU A 113 -10.18 8.26 -3.49
CA GLU A 113 -11.55 7.92 -3.95
C GLU A 113 -12.44 7.53 -2.75
N PRO A 114 -12.63 8.43 -1.74
CA PRO A 114 -13.22 8.06 -0.46
C PRO A 114 -14.65 7.51 -0.57
N ASP A 115 -15.49 8.10 -1.41
CA ASP A 115 -16.88 7.68 -1.54
C ASP A 115 -16.98 6.23 -2.05
N GLU A 116 -16.20 5.89 -3.07
CA GLU A 116 -16.18 4.54 -3.62
C GLU A 116 -15.48 3.55 -2.67
N TYR A 117 -14.42 3.99 -1.99
CA TYR A 117 -13.71 3.17 -1.01
C TYR A 117 -14.61 2.77 0.15
N PHE A 118 -15.23 3.73 0.83
CA PHE A 118 -16.08 3.45 1.99
C PHE A 118 -17.38 2.74 1.61
N LYS A 119 -17.94 3.03 0.43
CA LYS A 119 -19.06 2.24 -0.10
C LYS A 119 -18.67 0.77 -0.28
N THR A 120 -17.54 0.50 -0.90
CA THR A 120 -17.02 -0.87 -1.13
C THR A 120 -16.80 -1.60 0.20
N LEU A 121 -16.20 -0.94 1.18
CA LEU A 121 -15.96 -1.50 2.51
C LEU A 121 -17.28 -1.83 3.24
N ILE A 122 -18.23 -0.88 3.25
CA ILE A 122 -19.55 -1.06 3.90
C ILE A 122 -20.32 -2.21 3.24
N ASP A 123 -20.31 -2.31 1.92
CA ASP A 123 -21.00 -3.37 1.20
C ASP A 123 -20.38 -4.76 1.47
N PHE A 124 -19.07 -4.80 1.73
CA PHE A 124 -18.39 -6.05 2.09
C PHE A 124 -18.68 -6.53 3.52
N ILE A 125 -18.85 -5.63 4.48
CA ILE A 125 -19.04 -6.00 5.91
C ILE A 125 -20.51 -6.23 6.29
N LYS A 126 -21.48 -5.95 5.41
CA LYS A 126 -22.91 -6.23 5.59
C LYS A 126 -23.25 -7.68 5.27
#